data_5f8fa38110f7b8ef47d59aceb60df32c
#
_entry.id   5f8fa38110f7b8ef47d59aceb60df32c
#
_cell.length_a   1.000
_cell.length_b   1.000
_cell.length_c   1.000
_cell.angle_alpha   90.00
_cell.angle_beta   90.00
_cell.angle_gamma   90.00
#
_symmetry.space_group_name_H-M   'P 1'
#
loop_
_entity.id
_entity.type
_entity.pdbx_description
1 polymer ?
#
loop_
_entity_poly.entity_id
_entity_poly.type
_entity_poly.pdbx_seq_one_letter_code
_entity_poly.pdbx_strand_id
1 'polypeptide(L)'
;MTVDLHTGPLGESAEYADGYAPERLFPMPRQEGREAVSLSDFDEWSGQDVWTGYEFSWLNEKGKPVVAVLRLTVDAASTHIVESKSMKLYLNGYAQTTFASKQQVCERLGTDLGDAFGAVVTIELMDPADVALQVVDLDGQCLDELDVAIDEYRRNPALLKLKSAVDQASLGDPAVSEVLTSHLFRSLCPVTAQPDWASLSIGYTGKAIDHEGLLKYLVSYRGHQAFHETTIERIYGDIWRICEPQSLVVSGRFLRRGGLDISPTRSSVPLPVDHRRLSRQ
;
A
#
# COMPACT_ATOMS: atom_id res chain seq x y z
N MET A 1 -3.69 -1.86 24.60
CA MET A 1 -3.20 -3.26 24.56
C MET A 1 -2.44 -3.41 23.26
N THR A 2 -1.13 -3.63 23.33
CA THR A 2 -0.30 -3.94 22.16
C THR A 2 -0.75 -5.28 21.60
N VAL A 3 -1.21 -5.31 20.33
CA VAL A 3 -1.52 -6.56 19.65
C VAL A 3 -0.20 -7.30 19.44
N ASP A 4 -0.07 -8.50 20.02
CA ASP A 4 1.08 -9.33 19.79
C ASP A 4 1.05 -9.83 18.32
N LEU A 5 1.94 -9.30 17.49
CA LEU A 5 2.07 -9.63 16.07
C LEU A 5 2.40 -11.11 15.83
N HIS A 6 2.83 -11.83 16.85
CA HIS A 6 3.15 -13.26 16.78
C HIS A 6 1.96 -14.17 17.10
N THR A 7 0.83 -13.63 17.56
CA THR A 7 -0.40 -14.42 17.80
C THR A 7 -1.25 -14.62 16.55
N GLY A 8 -0.92 -13.95 15.44
CA GLY A 8 -1.56 -14.16 14.14
C GLY A 8 -0.99 -15.40 13.43
N PRO A 9 -1.60 -15.82 12.31
CA PRO A 9 -1.19 -17.02 11.55
C PRO A 9 0.19 -16.90 10.88
N LEU A 10 0.88 -15.77 11.03
CA LEU A 10 2.23 -15.54 10.52
C LEU A 10 3.28 -16.21 11.40
N GLY A 11 4.08 -17.08 10.79
CA GLY A 11 5.17 -17.82 11.49
C GLY A 11 4.79 -19.22 11.93
N GLU A 12 3.51 -19.58 12.01
CA GLU A 12 3.04 -20.93 12.28
C GLU A 12 2.69 -21.69 11.00
N SER A 13 2.73 -23.03 11.03
CA SER A 13 2.17 -23.88 9.99
C SER A 13 0.64 -23.73 10.02
N ALA A 14 0.10 -22.87 9.17
CA ALA A 14 -1.35 -22.75 9.04
C ALA A 14 -1.90 -24.01 8.38
N GLU A 15 -2.81 -24.73 9.06
CA GLU A 15 -3.60 -25.77 8.41
C GLU A 15 -4.37 -25.18 7.25
N TYR A 16 -4.30 -25.84 6.11
CA TYR A 16 -5.06 -25.47 4.92
C TYR A 16 -6.55 -25.62 5.23
N ALA A 17 -7.36 -24.56 5.05
CA ALA A 17 -8.79 -24.67 5.19
C ALA A 17 -9.39 -25.18 3.89
N ASP A 18 -10.13 -26.26 3.98
CA ASP A 18 -10.84 -26.86 2.84
C ASP A 18 -12.10 -26.07 2.41
N GLY A 19 -12.29 -24.82 2.87
CA GLY A 19 -13.46 -24.02 2.55
C GLY A 19 -13.44 -22.60 3.12
N TYR A 20 -14.55 -21.91 2.92
CA TYR A 20 -14.80 -20.56 3.40
C TYR A 20 -14.72 -20.48 4.94
N ALA A 21 -13.89 -19.56 5.44
CA ALA A 21 -13.59 -19.40 6.85
C ALA A 21 -13.26 -17.92 7.19
N PRO A 22 -14.28 -17.06 7.39
CA PRO A 22 -14.08 -15.62 7.67
C PRO A 22 -13.38 -15.35 9.00
N GLU A 23 -13.48 -16.26 9.96
CA GLU A 23 -12.78 -16.19 11.26
C GLU A 23 -11.25 -16.24 11.13
N ARG A 24 -10.71 -16.52 9.95
CA ARG A 24 -9.27 -16.47 9.67
C ARG A 24 -8.74 -15.06 9.46
N LEU A 25 -9.62 -14.11 9.15
CA LEU A 25 -9.21 -12.71 9.00
C LEU A 25 -8.65 -12.20 10.33
N PHE A 26 -7.48 -11.58 10.29
CA PHE A 26 -6.81 -11.04 11.45
C PHE A 26 -6.71 -9.51 11.33
N PRO A 27 -7.71 -8.78 11.88
CA PRO A 27 -7.70 -7.32 11.90
C PRO A 27 -6.73 -6.79 12.93
N MET A 28 -6.04 -5.70 12.59
CA MET A 28 -5.05 -5.02 13.43
C MET A 28 -5.37 -3.52 13.48
N PRO A 29 -5.44 -2.91 14.68
CA PRO A 29 -5.74 -1.48 14.80
C PRO A 29 -4.69 -0.63 14.08
N ARG A 30 -5.14 0.34 13.25
CA ARG A 30 -4.23 1.31 12.61
C ARG A 30 -3.63 2.30 13.61
N GLN A 31 -4.31 2.55 14.72
CA GLN A 31 -3.92 3.55 15.69
C GLN A 31 -2.48 3.33 16.20
N GLU A 32 -2.10 2.10 16.49
CA GLU A 32 -0.74 1.78 16.97
C GLU A 32 0.36 2.19 15.97
N GLY A 33 0.12 1.96 14.68
CA GLY A 33 1.04 2.36 13.62
C GLY A 33 1.10 3.89 13.43
N ARG A 34 -0.04 4.57 13.58
CA ARG A 34 -0.19 6.02 13.43
C ARG A 34 0.40 6.81 14.58
N GLU A 35 0.24 6.35 15.80
CA GLU A 35 0.90 6.94 16.98
C GLU A 35 2.41 6.94 16.81
N ALA A 36 2.99 5.85 16.25
CA ALA A 36 4.41 5.74 15.99
C ALA A 36 4.92 6.70 14.90
N VAL A 37 4.04 7.27 14.06
CA VAL A 37 4.40 8.21 12.98
C VAL A 37 3.88 9.63 13.23
N SER A 38 3.20 9.87 14.37
CA SER A 38 2.58 11.16 14.74
C SER A 38 1.64 11.69 13.65
N LEU A 39 0.86 10.78 13.02
CA LEU A 39 -0.12 11.15 11.99
C LEU A 39 -1.42 11.72 12.56
N SER A 40 -1.62 11.62 13.87
CA SER A 40 -2.74 12.25 14.58
C SER A 40 -2.78 13.77 14.43
N ASP A 41 -1.67 14.40 14.03
CA ASP A 41 -1.54 15.84 13.85
C ASP A 41 -1.99 16.32 12.45
N PHE A 42 -2.40 15.41 11.55
CA PHE A 42 -2.83 15.75 10.20
C PHE A 42 -4.35 15.63 10.06
N ASP A 43 -5.08 16.69 10.42
CA ASP A 43 -6.55 16.72 10.36
C ASP A 43 -7.13 16.69 8.93
N GLU A 44 -6.31 16.77 7.88
CA GLU A 44 -6.74 16.98 6.49
C GLU A 44 -6.12 15.99 5.46
N TRP A 45 -5.71 14.79 5.87
CA TRP A 45 -5.24 13.80 4.91
C TRP A 45 -6.32 12.74 4.62
N SER A 46 -6.29 12.26 3.40
CA SER A 46 -7.13 11.16 2.92
C SER A 46 -6.27 10.09 2.26
N GLY A 47 -6.87 8.99 1.88
CA GLY A 47 -6.16 7.96 1.15
C GLY A 47 -6.95 6.69 1.03
N GLN A 48 -6.34 5.73 0.34
CA GLN A 48 -6.92 4.40 0.13
C GLN A 48 -5.84 3.34 0.13
N ASP A 49 -6.23 2.15 0.54
CA ASP A 49 -5.44 0.93 0.37
C ASP A 49 -6.13 0.06 -0.67
N VAL A 50 -5.50 -0.10 -1.83
CA VAL A 50 -6.02 -0.95 -2.91
C VAL A 50 -5.31 -2.30 -2.85
N TRP A 51 -6.09 -3.36 -2.74
CA TRP A 51 -5.62 -4.74 -2.75
C TRP A 51 -6.05 -5.40 -4.04
N THR A 52 -5.14 -6.08 -4.74
CA THR A 52 -5.46 -6.81 -5.97
C THR A 52 -5.13 -8.28 -5.81
N GLY A 53 -6.15 -9.13 -5.88
CA GLY A 53 -6.00 -10.59 -5.86
C GLY A 53 -6.13 -11.14 -7.27
N TYR A 54 -5.00 -11.56 -7.86
CA TYR A 54 -4.96 -12.00 -9.26
C TYR A 54 -5.45 -13.43 -9.50
N GLU A 55 -5.44 -14.24 -8.44
CA GLU A 55 -5.79 -15.66 -8.50
C GLU A 55 -7.07 -15.97 -7.68
N PHE A 56 -8.01 -15.01 -7.67
CA PHE A 56 -9.28 -15.22 -6.96
C PHE A 56 -10.21 -16.13 -7.73
N SER A 57 -10.79 -17.13 -7.06
CA SER A 57 -11.71 -18.09 -7.68
C SER A 57 -12.72 -18.65 -6.69
N TRP A 58 -13.83 -19.17 -7.23
CA TRP A 58 -14.86 -19.91 -6.49
C TRP A 58 -15.48 -20.98 -7.37
N LEU A 59 -16.31 -21.86 -6.81
CA LEU A 59 -17.08 -22.85 -7.57
C LEU A 59 -18.48 -22.31 -7.88
N ASN A 60 -18.97 -22.52 -9.10
CA ASN A 60 -20.38 -22.32 -9.41
C ASN A 60 -21.23 -23.51 -8.90
N GLU A 61 -22.56 -23.43 -9.01
CA GLU A 61 -23.49 -24.48 -8.56
C GLU A 61 -23.27 -25.88 -9.19
N LYS A 62 -22.49 -25.93 -10.29
CA LYS A 62 -22.13 -27.20 -10.96
C LYS A 62 -20.74 -27.70 -10.53
N GLY A 63 -20.09 -27.05 -9.56
CA GLY A 63 -18.74 -27.37 -9.12
C GLY A 63 -17.63 -26.96 -10.09
N LYS A 64 -17.95 -26.18 -11.14
CA LYS A 64 -16.96 -25.68 -12.07
C LYS A 64 -16.31 -24.41 -11.49
N PRO A 65 -14.95 -24.30 -11.48
CA PRO A 65 -14.28 -23.09 -11.06
C PRO A 65 -14.64 -21.88 -11.95
N VAL A 66 -14.83 -20.74 -11.30
CA VAL A 66 -14.93 -19.41 -11.91
C VAL A 66 -13.75 -18.60 -11.39
N VAL A 67 -13.04 -17.90 -12.26
CA VAL A 67 -11.88 -17.09 -11.92
C VAL A 67 -12.18 -15.61 -12.16
N ALA A 68 -11.60 -14.76 -11.34
CA ALA A 68 -11.67 -13.31 -11.49
C ALA A 68 -10.42 -12.67 -10.88
N VAL A 69 -10.11 -11.44 -11.31
CA VAL A 69 -9.22 -10.57 -10.56
C VAL A 69 -10.07 -9.78 -9.56
N LEU A 70 -9.79 -9.99 -8.28
CA LEU A 70 -10.41 -9.24 -7.19
C LEU A 70 -9.67 -7.91 -7.00
N ARG A 71 -10.43 -6.81 -6.99
CA ARG A 71 -9.96 -5.53 -6.44
C ARG A 71 -10.78 -5.18 -5.22
N LEU A 72 -10.09 -4.95 -4.12
CA LEU A 72 -10.64 -4.44 -2.87
C LEU A 72 -10.07 -3.05 -2.64
N THR A 73 -10.93 -2.06 -2.43
CA THR A 73 -10.53 -0.71 -2.05
C THR A 73 -11.06 -0.40 -0.65
N VAL A 74 -10.15 0.01 0.22
CA VAL A 74 -10.43 0.35 1.62
C VAL A 74 -10.00 1.79 1.86
N ASP A 75 -10.88 2.58 2.49
CA ASP A 75 -10.53 3.94 2.93
C ASP A 75 -9.42 3.87 3.98
N ALA A 76 -8.42 4.72 3.84
CA ALA A 76 -7.35 4.83 4.84
C ALA A 76 -7.88 5.24 6.23
N ALA A 77 -9.05 5.88 6.32
CA ALA A 77 -9.72 6.20 7.58
C ALA A 77 -10.30 4.97 8.30
N SER A 78 -10.30 3.77 7.68
CA SER A 78 -10.72 2.53 8.35
C SER A 78 -10.00 2.32 9.67
N THR A 79 -10.66 1.69 10.63
CA THR A 79 -10.11 1.50 11.99
C THR A 79 -9.00 0.45 12.05
N HIS A 80 -9.02 -0.49 11.11
CA HIS A 80 -8.07 -1.61 11.06
C HIS A 80 -7.39 -1.75 9.71
N ILE A 81 -6.24 -2.40 9.69
CA ILE A 81 -5.67 -3.13 8.55
C ILE A 81 -5.92 -4.62 8.78
N VAL A 82 -5.85 -5.42 7.72
CA VAL A 82 -5.93 -6.89 7.82
C VAL A 82 -4.56 -7.48 7.49
N GLU A 83 -4.10 -8.40 8.34
CA GLU A 83 -2.82 -9.06 8.13
C GLU A 83 -2.85 -9.87 6.81
N SER A 84 -1.82 -9.69 5.97
CA SER A 84 -1.85 -10.14 4.57
C SER A 84 -1.85 -11.66 4.38
N LYS A 85 -1.27 -12.46 5.29
CA LYS A 85 -1.33 -13.93 5.22
C LYS A 85 -2.74 -14.43 5.59
N SER A 86 -3.36 -13.82 6.59
CA SER A 86 -4.74 -14.12 6.97
C SER A 86 -5.72 -13.80 5.83
N MET A 87 -5.52 -12.67 5.15
CA MET A 87 -6.28 -12.32 3.94
C MET A 87 -6.14 -13.38 2.85
N LYS A 88 -4.91 -13.83 2.56
CA LYS A 88 -4.66 -14.88 1.56
C LYS A 88 -5.34 -16.20 1.92
N LEU A 89 -5.29 -16.60 3.20
CA LEU A 89 -5.95 -17.82 3.67
C LEU A 89 -7.47 -17.71 3.56
N TYR A 90 -8.04 -16.55 3.91
CA TYR A 90 -9.46 -16.27 3.75
C TYR A 90 -9.89 -16.32 2.27
N LEU A 91 -9.21 -15.61 1.38
CA LEU A 91 -9.52 -15.60 -0.05
C LEU A 91 -9.37 -16.99 -0.69
N ASN A 92 -8.36 -17.77 -0.26
CA ASN A 92 -8.17 -19.13 -0.74
C ASN A 92 -9.32 -20.07 -0.34
N GLY A 93 -10.01 -19.81 0.77
CA GLY A 93 -11.19 -20.56 1.19
C GLY A 93 -12.35 -20.51 0.18
N TYR A 94 -12.42 -19.47 -0.66
CA TYR A 94 -13.41 -19.37 -1.73
C TYR A 94 -13.18 -20.40 -2.83
N ALA A 95 -11.92 -20.79 -3.10
CA ALA A 95 -11.57 -21.65 -4.23
C ALA A 95 -12.30 -23.02 -4.24
N GLN A 96 -12.65 -23.53 -3.06
CA GLN A 96 -13.40 -24.78 -2.89
C GLN A 96 -14.84 -24.56 -2.39
N THR A 97 -15.32 -23.34 -2.40
CA THR A 97 -16.67 -22.99 -1.91
C THR A 97 -17.59 -22.65 -3.07
N THR A 98 -18.81 -23.19 -3.04
CA THR A 98 -19.84 -22.98 -4.07
C THR A 98 -20.66 -21.72 -3.78
N PHE A 99 -20.80 -20.87 -4.80
CA PHE A 99 -21.66 -19.69 -4.80
C PHE A 99 -22.60 -19.70 -6.00
N ALA A 100 -23.85 -19.28 -5.79
CA ALA A 100 -24.86 -19.24 -6.84
C ALA A 100 -24.59 -18.16 -7.89
N SER A 101 -23.92 -17.06 -7.52
CA SER A 101 -23.64 -15.96 -8.43
C SER A 101 -22.41 -15.14 -8.02
N LYS A 102 -21.84 -14.41 -8.97
CA LYS A 102 -20.81 -13.39 -8.74
C LYS A 102 -21.27 -12.32 -7.75
N GLN A 103 -22.55 -11.94 -7.80
CA GLN A 103 -23.13 -10.96 -6.87
C GLN A 103 -23.06 -11.48 -5.42
N GLN A 104 -23.43 -12.73 -5.17
CA GLN A 104 -23.34 -13.34 -3.84
C GLN A 104 -21.90 -13.35 -3.32
N VAL A 105 -20.93 -13.62 -4.19
CA VAL A 105 -19.50 -13.54 -3.82
C VAL A 105 -19.13 -12.11 -3.42
N CYS A 106 -19.51 -11.09 -4.20
CA CYS A 106 -19.25 -9.68 -3.88
C CYS A 106 -19.90 -9.26 -2.55
N GLU A 107 -21.16 -9.63 -2.32
CA GLU A 107 -21.88 -9.32 -1.08
C GLU A 107 -21.20 -9.96 0.14
N ARG A 108 -20.77 -11.21 0.01
CA ARG A 108 -20.05 -11.92 1.09
C ARG A 108 -18.71 -11.28 1.40
N LEU A 109 -17.90 -11.01 0.37
CA LEU A 109 -16.63 -10.31 0.52
C LEU A 109 -16.82 -8.92 1.16
N GLY A 110 -17.83 -8.17 0.71
CA GLY A 110 -18.14 -6.85 1.24
C GLY A 110 -18.50 -6.85 2.71
N THR A 111 -19.27 -7.84 3.16
CA THR A 111 -19.64 -8.01 4.58
C THR A 111 -18.41 -8.37 5.42
N ASP A 112 -17.74 -9.48 5.09
CA ASP A 112 -16.67 -10.01 5.92
C ASP A 112 -15.48 -9.05 6.00
N LEU A 113 -15.09 -8.45 4.85
CA LEU A 113 -13.99 -7.50 4.80
C LEU A 113 -14.38 -6.14 5.40
N GLY A 114 -15.64 -5.71 5.23
CA GLY A 114 -16.16 -4.54 5.91
C GLY A 114 -16.06 -4.64 7.43
N ASP A 115 -16.44 -5.78 7.99
CA ASP A 115 -16.33 -6.07 9.42
C ASP A 115 -14.84 -6.10 9.87
N ALA A 116 -13.98 -6.77 9.09
CA ALA A 116 -12.57 -6.90 9.42
C ALA A 116 -11.80 -5.57 9.36
N PHE A 117 -12.07 -4.70 8.37
CA PHE A 117 -11.44 -3.39 8.28
C PHE A 117 -12.12 -2.33 9.17
N GLY A 118 -13.33 -2.60 9.66
CA GLY A 118 -14.15 -1.65 10.41
C GLY A 118 -14.56 -0.44 9.56
N ALA A 119 -14.84 -0.64 8.27
CA ALA A 119 -15.22 0.38 7.30
C ALA A 119 -15.96 -0.25 6.10
N VAL A 120 -16.72 0.57 5.38
CA VAL A 120 -17.27 0.16 4.09
C VAL A 120 -16.11 -0.08 3.11
N VAL A 121 -16.14 -1.20 2.42
CA VAL A 121 -15.16 -1.57 1.39
C VAL A 121 -15.81 -1.63 0.01
N THR A 122 -15.05 -1.32 -1.03
CA THR A 122 -15.48 -1.49 -2.42
C THR A 122 -14.89 -2.78 -2.98
N ILE A 123 -15.74 -3.65 -3.52
CA ILE A 123 -15.35 -4.93 -4.12
C ILE A 123 -15.64 -4.89 -5.62
N GLU A 124 -14.63 -5.16 -6.41
CA GLU A 124 -14.75 -5.35 -7.86
C GLU A 124 -14.17 -6.72 -8.23
N LEU A 125 -14.95 -7.51 -8.96
CA LEU A 125 -14.48 -8.74 -9.58
C LEU A 125 -14.39 -8.51 -11.10
N MET A 126 -13.19 -8.50 -11.63
CA MET A 126 -12.92 -8.20 -13.04
C MET A 126 -12.61 -9.46 -13.82
N ASP A 127 -12.93 -9.46 -15.12
CA ASP A 127 -12.45 -10.50 -16.02
C ASP A 127 -10.91 -10.38 -16.15
N PRO A 128 -10.14 -11.49 -16.11
CA PRO A 128 -8.70 -11.44 -16.32
C PRO A 128 -8.25 -10.77 -17.63
N ALA A 129 -9.13 -10.71 -18.65
CA ALA A 129 -8.89 -10.04 -19.90
C ALA A 129 -9.22 -8.53 -19.90
N ASP A 130 -9.64 -7.97 -18.75
CA ASP A 130 -10.05 -6.56 -18.64
C ASP A 130 -8.89 -5.60 -18.92
N VAL A 131 -9.16 -4.55 -19.69
CA VAL A 131 -8.21 -3.48 -20.01
C VAL A 131 -7.68 -2.77 -18.76
N ALA A 132 -8.50 -2.68 -17.71
CA ALA A 132 -8.10 -2.08 -16.42
C ALA A 132 -6.92 -2.80 -15.73
N LEU A 133 -6.53 -3.98 -16.21
CA LEU A 133 -5.39 -4.76 -15.70
C LEU A 133 -4.10 -4.59 -16.51
N GLN A 134 -4.10 -3.70 -17.50
CA GLN A 134 -2.90 -3.47 -18.31
C GLN A 134 -1.75 -2.92 -17.49
N VAL A 135 -0.54 -3.34 -17.85
CA VAL A 135 0.71 -2.88 -17.24
C VAL A 135 1.07 -1.50 -17.79
N VAL A 136 1.43 -0.59 -16.91
CA VAL A 136 1.88 0.77 -17.24
C VAL A 136 3.14 1.11 -16.45
N ASP A 137 3.76 2.24 -16.76
CA ASP A 137 4.82 2.85 -15.95
C ASP A 137 4.25 3.97 -15.06
N LEU A 138 5.00 4.35 -14.03
CA LEU A 138 4.67 5.51 -13.20
C LEU A 138 4.95 6.80 -13.98
N ASP A 139 4.00 7.72 -13.94
CA ASP A 139 4.22 9.07 -14.44
C ASP A 139 5.15 9.84 -13.49
N GLY A 140 6.00 10.71 -14.03
CA GLY A 140 6.90 11.59 -13.26
C GLY A 140 8.38 11.41 -13.56
N GLN A 141 9.21 12.14 -12.81
CA GLN A 141 10.66 12.07 -12.90
C GLN A 141 11.19 10.94 -12.05
N CYS A 142 11.82 9.95 -12.67
CA CYS A 142 12.48 8.85 -11.96
C CYS A 142 13.81 9.32 -11.35
N LEU A 143 14.02 9.01 -10.07
CA LEU A 143 15.24 9.39 -9.32
C LEU A 143 16.33 8.33 -9.38
N ASP A 144 16.08 7.18 -9.95
CA ASP A 144 16.93 5.99 -9.84
C ASP A 144 18.29 6.15 -10.55
N GLU A 145 18.36 7.04 -11.56
CA GLU A 145 19.58 7.32 -12.34
C GLU A 145 20.48 8.37 -11.68
N LEU A 146 20.11 8.92 -10.51
CA LEU A 146 20.97 9.86 -9.80
C LEU A 146 22.24 9.15 -9.30
N ASP A 147 23.41 9.71 -9.65
CA ASP A 147 24.71 9.20 -9.19
C ASP A 147 25.00 9.71 -7.77
N VAL A 148 24.48 9.00 -6.77
CA VAL A 148 24.59 9.36 -5.36
C VAL A 148 25.24 8.26 -4.53
N ALA A 149 26.16 8.60 -3.66
CA ALA A 149 26.70 7.67 -2.67
C ALA A 149 25.68 7.44 -1.54
N ILE A 150 25.40 6.20 -1.22
CA ILE A 150 24.45 5.79 -0.16
C ILE A 150 25.17 4.88 0.83
N ASP A 151 25.13 5.24 2.10
CA ASP A 151 25.75 4.53 3.21
C ASP A 151 24.79 4.29 4.39
N GLU A 152 23.55 4.83 4.31
CA GLU A 152 22.54 4.67 5.35
C GLU A 152 21.39 3.76 4.86
N TYR A 153 21.17 2.66 5.59
CA TYR A 153 20.14 1.65 5.31
C TYR A 153 19.15 1.44 6.47
N ARG A 154 19.18 2.34 7.45
CA ARG A 154 18.18 2.47 8.52
C ARG A 154 17.41 3.74 8.29
N ARG A 155 16.07 3.67 8.39
CA ARG A 155 15.19 4.82 8.18
C ARG A 155 15.74 6.06 8.88
N ASN A 156 16.06 7.08 8.09
CA ASN A 156 16.63 8.32 8.58
C ASN A 156 15.93 9.54 7.94
N PRO A 157 14.92 10.14 8.60
CA PRO A 157 14.22 11.31 8.09
C PRO A 157 15.10 12.56 7.93
N ALA A 158 16.27 12.64 8.62
CA ALA A 158 17.19 13.76 8.47
C ALA A 158 17.86 13.85 7.08
N LEU A 159 17.72 12.81 6.25
CA LEU A 159 18.14 12.81 4.85
C LEU A 159 17.19 13.64 3.97
N LEU A 160 15.94 13.84 4.37
CA LEU A 160 14.99 14.71 3.68
C LEU A 160 15.42 16.17 3.86
N LYS A 161 15.52 16.88 2.75
CA LYS A 161 15.92 18.30 2.72
C LYS A 161 15.19 19.02 1.59
N LEU A 162 15.02 20.32 1.76
CA LEU A 162 14.68 21.21 0.65
C LEU A 162 15.98 21.57 -0.10
N LYS A 163 15.88 21.90 -1.38
CA LYS A 163 17.00 22.49 -2.13
C LYS A 163 17.49 23.76 -1.41
N SER A 164 18.75 24.13 -1.60
CA SER A 164 19.30 25.32 -0.99
C SER A 164 18.51 26.58 -1.39
N ALA A 165 18.59 27.65 -0.60
CA ALA A 165 17.93 28.92 -0.92
C ALA A 165 18.37 29.48 -2.29
N VAL A 166 19.65 29.27 -2.68
CA VAL A 166 20.16 29.66 -3.99
C VAL A 166 19.53 28.85 -5.12
N ASP A 167 19.41 27.54 -4.94
CA ASP A 167 18.81 26.65 -5.93
C ASP A 167 17.30 26.92 -6.05
N GLN A 168 16.60 27.15 -4.94
CA GLN A 168 15.19 27.57 -4.92
C GLN A 168 14.99 28.87 -5.72
N ALA A 169 15.84 29.89 -5.49
CA ALA A 169 15.77 31.15 -6.20
C ALA A 169 16.00 31.01 -7.71
N SER A 170 16.83 30.05 -8.14
CA SER A 170 17.11 29.79 -9.56
C SER A 170 15.91 29.20 -10.32
N LEU A 171 14.92 28.65 -9.62
CA LEU A 171 13.70 28.11 -10.22
C LEU A 171 12.66 29.20 -10.59
N GLY A 172 12.88 30.45 -10.14
CA GLY A 172 12.04 31.60 -10.49
C GLY A 172 10.67 31.66 -9.84
N ASP A 173 10.18 30.55 -9.28
CA ASP A 173 8.93 30.46 -8.52
C ASP A 173 9.25 29.89 -7.13
N PRO A 174 8.67 30.45 -6.04
CA PRO A 174 8.86 29.92 -4.70
C PRO A 174 8.22 28.51 -4.50
N ALA A 175 7.32 28.09 -5.39
CA ALA A 175 6.68 26.79 -5.37
C ALA A 175 6.83 26.08 -6.71
N VAL A 176 7.19 24.78 -6.64
CA VAL A 176 7.22 23.86 -7.77
C VAL A 176 6.09 22.85 -7.64
N SER A 177 5.65 22.27 -8.75
CA SER A 177 4.77 21.10 -8.77
C SER A 177 5.49 19.97 -9.49
N GLU A 178 5.81 18.91 -8.77
CA GLU A 178 6.60 17.78 -9.26
C GLU A 178 5.94 16.45 -8.91
N VAL A 179 6.14 15.46 -9.77
CA VAL A 179 5.91 14.04 -9.48
C VAL A 179 7.24 13.32 -9.58
N LEU A 180 7.72 12.79 -8.47
CA LEU A 180 8.99 12.07 -8.36
C LEU A 180 8.72 10.59 -8.14
N THR A 181 9.49 9.73 -8.82
CA THR A 181 9.31 8.28 -8.73
C THR A 181 10.62 7.56 -8.41
N SER A 182 10.51 6.39 -7.76
CA SER A 182 11.64 5.48 -7.57
C SER A 182 11.17 4.03 -7.54
N HIS A 183 11.93 3.15 -8.19
CA HIS A 183 11.75 1.70 -8.18
C HIS A 183 12.74 0.98 -7.23
N LEU A 184 13.60 1.73 -6.54
CA LEU A 184 14.63 1.19 -5.65
C LEU A 184 14.15 0.92 -4.23
N PHE A 185 12.89 1.27 -3.93
CA PHE A 185 12.34 1.12 -2.60
C PHE A 185 12.28 -0.34 -2.17
N ARG A 186 12.67 -0.58 -0.92
CA ARG A 186 12.54 -1.85 -0.23
C ARG A 186 12.34 -1.62 1.26
N SER A 187 11.39 -2.35 1.84
CA SER A 187 11.21 -2.50 3.28
C SER A 187 11.19 -3.99 3.66
N LEU A 188 10.85 -4.32 4.88
CA LEU A 188 10.75 -5.69 5.37
C LEU A 188 9.38 -5.91 6.03
N CYS A 189 8.83 -7.09 5.83
CA CYS A 189 7.65 -7.54 6.56
C CYS A 189 7.93 -7.51 8.07
N PRO A 190 7.04 -6.95 8.91
CA PRO A 190 7.28 -6.83 10.35
C PRO A 190 7.27 -8.17 11.08
N VAL A 191 6.72 -9.22 10.46
CA VAL A 191 6.59 -10.55 11.08
C VAL A 191 7.63 -11.53 10.57
N THR A 192 7.85 -11.61 9.25
CA THR A 192 8.72 -12.63 8.63
C THR A 192 10.08 -12.08 8.19
N ALA A 193 10.31 -10.78 8.30
CA ALA A 193 11.48 -10.07 7.77
C ALA A 193 11.75 -10.32 6.27
N GLN A 194 10.79 -10.86 5.53
CA GLN A 194 10.89 -11.00 4.08
C GLN A 194 10.87 -9.62 3.42
N PRO A 195 11.62 -9.43 2.31
CA PRO A 195 11.68 -8.15 1.64
C PRO A 195 10.35 -7.80 0.95
N ASP A 196 9.93 -6.56 1.16
CA ASP A 196 8.79 -5.93 0.50
C ASP A 196 9.30 -4.84 -0.44
N TRP A 197 9.43 -5.20 -1.71
CA TRP A 197 9.84 -4.30 -2.78
C TRP A 197 8.66 -3.47 -3.26
N ALA A 198 8.90 -2.20 -3.57
CA ALA A 198 7.88 -1.33 -4.13
C ALA A 198 8.45 -0.35 -5.15
N SER A 199 7.56 0.17 -5.98
CA SER A 199 7.76 1.41 -6.74
C SER A 199 6.95 2.50 -6.06
N LEU A 200 7.57 3.65 -5.83
CA LEU A 200 6.96 4.79 -5.15
C LEU A 200 6.72 5.94 -6.12
N SER A 201 5.64 6.67 -5.91
CA SER A 201 5.34 7.95 -6.54
C SER A 201 5.04 8.99 -5.48
N ILE A 202 5.66 10.15 -5.59
CA ILE A 202 5.56 11.28 -4.67
C ILE A 202 5.23 12.52 -5.49
N GLY A 203 3.96 12.91 -5.49
CA GLY A 203 3.49 14.14 -6.12
C GLY A 203 3.34 15.23 -5.08
N TYR A 204 3.89 16.43 -5.31
CA TYR A 204 3.77 17.52 -4.37
C TYR A 204 3.76 18.89 -5.06
N THR A 205 3.22 19.88 -4.37
CA THR A 205 3.35 21.31 -4.68
C THR A 205 3.93 22.00 -3.45
N GLY A 206 5.00 22.77 -3.64
CA GLY A 206 5.67 23.46 -2.53
C GLY A 206 7.10 23.86 -2.87
N LYS A 207 7.91 24.12 -1.84
CA LYS A 207 9.36 24.36 -2.03
C LYS A 207 10.01 23.11 -2.61
N ALA A 208 10.95 23.29 -3.55
CA ALA A 208 11.62 22.18 -4.21
C ALA A 208 12.38 21.30 -3.21
N ILE A 209 12.06 20.01 -3.22
CA ILE A 209 12.74 18.98 -2.41
C ILE A 209 14.08 18.65 -3.07
N ASP A 210 15.11 18.42 -2.27
CA ASP A 210 16.40 17.90 -2.73
C ASP A 210 16.25 16.44 -3.18
N HIS A 211 16.41 16.19 -4.48
CA HIS A 211 16.18 14.88 -5.09
C HIS A 211 17.17 13.82 -4.58
N GLU A 212 18.43 14.18 -4.35
CA GLU A 212 19.41 13.26 -3.77
C GLU A 212 19.06 12.87 -2.34
N GLY A 213 18.69 13.85 -1.52
CA GLY A 213 18.24 13.63 -0.16
C GLY A 213 16.99 12.76 -0.10
N LEU A 214 16.01 12.99 -0.99
CA LEU A 214 14.81 12.16 -1.11
C LEU A 214 15.16 10.71 -1.50
N LEU A 215 16.00 10.50 -2.51
CA LEU A 215 16.41 9.15 -2.91
C LEU A 215 17.14 8.43 -1.77
N LYS A 216 18.10 9.09 -1.09
CA LYS A 216 18.79 8.53 0.09
C LYS A 216 17.80 8.16 1.20
N TYR A 217 16.82 9.03 1.47
CA TYR A 217 15.78 8.76 2.44
C TYR A 217 14.96 7.51 2.08
N LEU A 218 14.50 7.37 0.83
CA LEU A 218 13.74 6.21 0.39
C LEU A 218 14.57 4.92 0.50
N VAL A 219 15.85 4.95 0.13
CA VAL A 219 16.77 3.80 0.24
C VAL A 219 17.05 3.45 1.71
N SER A 220 17.01 4.40 2.64
CA SER A 220 17.23 4.14 4.06
C SER A 220 16.20 3.17 4.68
N TYR A 221 15.07 2.94 4.03
CA TYR A 221 14.06 1.96 4.46
C TYR A 221 14.46 0.49 4.31
N ARG A 222 15.60 0.16 3.70
CA ARG A 222 15.98 -1.23 3.38
C ARG A 222 15.99 -2.19 4.58
N GLY A 223 16.24 -1.70 5.78
CA GLY A 223 16.16 -2.46 7.03
C GLY A 223 14.90 -2.19 7.87
N HIS A 224 13.96 -1.38 7.37
CA HIS A 224 12.77 -0.99 8.10
C HIS A 224 11.68 -2.05 8.04
N GLN A 225 11.13 -2.44 9.20
CA GLN A 225 10.05 -3.41 9.34
C GLN A 225 8.72 -2.68 9.65
N ALA A 226 7.77 -2.73 8.73
CA ALA A 226 6.40 -2.24 8.94
C ALA A 226 5.47 -2.82 7.86
N PHE A 227 4.16 -2.74 8.09
CA PHE A 227 3.16 -3.03 7.04
C PHE A 227 3.23 -1.98 5.93
N HIS A 228 2.76 -2.34 4.75
CA HIS A 228 2.80 -1.49 3.56
C HIS A 228 2.09 -0.15 3.80
N GLU A 229 0.90 -0.21 4.40
CA GLU A 229 0.06 0.93 4.73
C GLU A 229 0.78 1.88 5.70
N THR A 230 1.29 1.34 6.80
CA THR A 230 2.05 2.11 7.80
C THR A 230 3.34 2.68 7.22
N THR A 231 3.99 1.96 6.31
CA THR A 231 5.20 2.44 5.62
C THR A 231 4.90 3.67 4.77
N ILE A 232 3.81 3.66 3.99
CA ILE A 232 3.41 4.81 3.17
C ILE A 232 2.91 5.97 4.05
N GLU A 233 2.18 5.71 5.13
CA GLU A 233 1.80 6.72 6.11
C GLU A 233 3.03 7.40 6.71
N ARG A 234 4.08 6.64 7.01
CA ARG A 234 5.33 7.15 7.56
C ARG A 234 6.11 8.03 6.58
N ILE A 235 6.18 7.61 5.31
CA ILE A 235 6.81 8.41 4.25
C ILE A 235 6.02 9.71 4.05
N TYR A 236 4.70 9.62 3.99
CA TYR A 236 3.82 10.79 3.88
C TYR A 236 4.04 11.76 5.04
N GLY A 237 4.01 11.29 6.28
CA GLY A 237 4.19 12.10 7.47
C GLY A 237 5.58 12.74 7.57
N ASP A 238 6.64 12.03 7.20
CA ASP A 238 7.99 12.57 7.21
C ASP A 238 8.15 13.70 6.19
N ILE A 239 7.67 13.51 4.94
CA ILE A 239 7.73 14.54 3.89
C ILE A 239 6.86 15.75 4.28
N TRP A 240 5.65 15.50 4.76
CA TRP A 240 4.75 16.57 5.19
C TRP A 240 5.38 17.46 6.26
N ARG A 241 5.97 16.85 7.29
CA ARG A 241 6.57 17.57 8.42
C ARG A 241 7.86 18.30 8.07
N ILE A 242 8.73 17.69 7.24
CA ILE A 242 10.08 18.21 7.00
C ILE A 242 10.11 19.17 5.82
N CYS A 243 9.33 18.87 4.76
CA CYS A 243 9.33 19.65 3.53
C CYS A 243 8.19 20.68 3.48
N GLU A 244 7.21 20.59 4.38
CA GLU A 244 6.08 21.52 4.49
C GLU A 244 5.43 21.86 3.14
N PRO A 245 5.01 20.84 2.33
CA PRO A 245 4.40 21.10 1.03
C PRO A 245 3.00 21.68 1.18
N GLN A 246 2.53 22.43 0.15
CA GLN A 246 1.15 22.91 0.07
C GLN A 246 0.17 21.78 -0.25
N SER A 247 0.62 20.80 -1.04
CA SER A 247 -0.09 19.56 -1.30
C SER A 247 0.90 18.40 -1.43
N LEU A 248 0.46 17.21 -1.04
CA LEU A 248 1.29 15.99 -1.08
C LEU A 248 0.44 14.78 -1.40
N VAL A 249 0.95 13.93 -2.26
CA VAL A 249 0.44 12.60 -2.57
C VAL A 249 1.59 11.62 -2.52
N VAL A 250 1.46 10.56 -1.73
CA VAL A 250 2.43 9.45 -1.67
C VAL A 250 1.72 8.15 -1.98
N SER A 251 2.17 7.46 -3.01
CA SER A 251 1.65 6.14 -3.43
C SER A 251 2.76 5.11 -3.46
N GLY A 252 2.48 3.92 -2.91
CA GLY A 252 3.35 2.76 -3.01
C GLY A 252 2.70 1.65 -3.82
N ARG A 253 3.45 1.06 -4.76
CA ARG A 253 3.06 -0.11 -5.54
C ARG A 253 3.93 -1.29 -5.11
N PHE A 254 3.45 -2.07 -4.15
CA PHE A 254 4.21 -3.19 -3.61
C PHE A 254 4.11 -4.43 -4.49
N LEU A 255 5.17 -5.23 -4.47
CA LEU A 255 5.20 -6.48 -5.22
C LEU A 255 4.11 -7.44 -4.75
N ARG A 256 3.63 -8.26 -5.68
CA ARG A 256 2.69 -9.35 -5.42
C ARG A 256 3.37 -10.48 -4.65
N ARG A 257 2.70 -10.94 -3.59
CA ARG A 257 3.11 -12.12 -2.81
C ARG A 257 1.92 -13.05 -2.58
N GLY A 258 2.03 -14.31 -3.06
CA GLY A 258 0.92 -15.26 -2.97
C GLY A 258 -0.32 -14.84 -3.77
N GLY A 259 -0.13 -14.20 -4.94
CA GLY A 259 -1.21 -13.75 -5.81
C GLY A 259 -1.89 -12.44 -5.38
N LEU A 260 -1.40 -11.75 -4.33
CA LEU A 260 -2.00 -10.55 -3.77
C LEU A 260 -0.98 -9.41 -3.68
N ASP A 261 -1.28 -8.25 -4.24
CA ASP A 261 -0.54 -7.01 -4.01
C ASP A 261 -1.35 -5.99 -3.18
N ILE A 262 -0.65 -5.01 -2.64
CA ILE A 262 -1.22 -3.92 -1.85
C ILE A 262 -0.61 -2.60 -2.34
N SER A 263 -1.48 -1.64 -2.64
CA SER A 263 -1.10 -0.33 -3.18
C SER A 263 -1.70 0.79 -2.32
N PRO A 264 -1.04 1.16 -1.21
CA PRO A 264 -1.49 2.26 -0.36
C PRO A 264 -1.21 3.61 -1.02
N THR A 265 -2.15 4.55 -0.86
CA THR A 265 -1.99 5.97 -1.24
C THR A 265 -2.44 6.85 -0.09
N ARG A 266 -1.66 7.92 0.18
CA ARG A 266 -2.01 8.99 1.14
C ARG A 266 -1.92 10.33 0.46
N SER A 267 -2.86 11.23 0.76
CA SER A 267 -3.02 12.49 0.03
C SER A 267 -3.59 13.60 0.92
N SER A 268 -3.10 14.82 0.74
CA SER A 268 -3.69 16.05 1.30
C SER A 268 -4.76 16.67 0.39
N VAL A 269 -5.00 16.09 -0.79
CA VAL A 269 -5.98 16.57 -1.76
C VAL A 269 -6.85 15.40 -2.23
N PRO A 270 -8.12 15.64 -2.60
CA PRO A 270 -8.96 14.60 -3.19
C PRO A 270 -8.35 14.10 -4.50
N LEU A 271 -8.15 12.80 -4.63
CA LEU A 271 -7.61 12.18 -5.83
C LEU A 271 -8.49 11.03 -6.30
N PRO A 272 -8.64 10.87 -7.63
CA PRO A 272 -9.10 9.60 -8.17
C PRO A 272 -8.04 8.52 -7.86
N VAL A 273 -8.50 7.35 -7.46
CA VAL A 273 -7.60 6.23 -7.21
C VAL A 273 -7.04 5.72 -8.52
N ASP A 274 -5.72 5.62 -8.60
CA ASP A 274 -5.05 5.00 -9.74
C ASP A 274 -4.98 3.49 -9.54
N HIS A 275 -5.71 2.75 -10.37
CA HIS A 275 -5.79 1.29 -10.34
C HIS A 275 -4.86 0.60 -11.34
N ARG A 276 -4.06 1.36 -12.09
CA ARG A 276 -3.10 0.78 -13.04
C ARG A 276 -2.02 0.01 -12.29
N ARG A 277 -1.59 -1.10 -12.84
CA ARG A 277 -0.52 -1.93 -12.27
C ARG A 277 0.81 -1.71 -12.98
N LEU A 278 1.89 -1.98 -12.28
CA LEU A 278 3.24 -1.98 -12.82
C LEU A 278 3.69 -3.40 -13.18
N SER A 279 4.74 -3.51 -13.99
CA SER A 279 5.32 -4.81 -14.39
C SER A 279 5.82 -5.65 -13.22
N ARG A 280 6.11 -5.03 -12.07
CA ARG A 280 6.64 -5.67 -10.86
C ARG A 280 5.57 -6.03 -9.81
N GLN A 281 4.31 -5.76 -10.09
CA GLN A 281 3.18 -6.15 -9.22
C GLN A 281 2.60 -7.50 -9.60
#